data_3dfbaf6264817a620b7e367e5b444f37
#
_entry.id   3dfbaf6264817a620b7e367e5b444f37
#
_cell.length_a   1.000
_cell.length_b   1.000
_cell.length_c   1.000
_cell.angle_alpha   90.00
_cell.angle_beta   90.00
_cell.angle_gamma   90.00
#
_symmetry.space_group_name_H-M   'P 1'
#
loop_
_entity.id
_entity.type
_entity.pdbx_description
1 polymer ?
#
loop_
_entity_poly.entity_id
_entity_poly.type
_entity_poly.pdbx_seq_one_letter_code
_entity_poly.pdbx_strand_id
1 'polypeptide(L)'
;MSKVHVFDHPLIQHKLSFIRDKNTGSKDFRQLTNEVGSLMAYEITRDLPLEDVVVETPIQKTTCKRLAGKKVVFVPILRAGLGMVDGLMNLIPSARVGHVGLYRDPETLQPHEYFVKIPSNPEERLFIVVDPMLATGGSAIAAIDSLKQRGVSDIKFMCLIAAPEGVEALHTAHPDVEIFIAGLDEKLNDHGYIVPALGDAGDRIFGTK
;
A
#
# COMPACT_ATOMS: atom_id res chain seq x y z
N MET A 1 -3.35 -17.05 10.35
CA MET A 1 -2.02 -16.39 10.41
C MET A 1 -1.95 -15.40 9.29
N SER A 2 -1.78 -14.10 9.57
CA SER A 2 -1.55 -13.13 8.51
C SER A 2 -0.28 -13.53 7.76
N LYS A 3 -0.34 -13.44 6.45
CA LYS A 3 0.80 -13.77 5.61
C LYS A 3 1.60 -12.49 5.39
N VAL A 4 2.91 -12.58 5.61
CA VAL A 4 3.87 -11.54 5.24
C VAL A 4 4.53 -11.97 3.94
N HIS A 5 4.39 -11.13 2.90
CA HIS A 5 4.90 -11.39 1.57
C HIS A 5 6.01 -10.37 1.27
N VAL A 6 7.24 -10.82 1.19
CA VAL A 6 8.38 -10.00 0.75
C VAL A 6 8.67 -10.34 -0.69
N PHE A 7 8.63 -9.34 -1.57
CA PHE A 7 8.86 -9.54 -3.00
C PHE A 7 10.35 -9.64 -3.32
N ASP A 8 10.73 -10.71 -4.00
CA ASP A 8 12.08 -10.96 -4.50
C ASP A 8 12.20 -10.75 -6.03
N HIS A 9 11.14 -10.26 -6.67
CA HIS A 9 11.09 -10.10 -8.12
C HIS A 9 12.21 -9.16 -8.62
N PRO A 10 13.04 -9.59 -9.62
CA PRO A 10 14.21 -8.83 -10.06
C PRO A 10 13.91 -7.38 -10.47
N LEU A 11 12.79 -7.10 -11.13
CA LEU A 11 12.42 -5.73 -11.51
C LEU A 11 12.08 -4.86 -10.29
N ILE A 12 11.47 -5.42 -9.26
CA ILE A 12 11.20 -4.69 -8.01
C ILE A 12 12.53 -4.36 -7.33
N GLN A 13 13.41 -5.34 -7.16
CA GLN A 13 14.71 -5.15 -6.51
C GLN A 13 15.58 -4.15 -7.29
N HIS A 14 15.60 -4.25 -8.62
CA HIS A 14 16.30 -3.28 -9.47
C HIS A 14 15.80 -1.84 -9.26
N LYS A 15 14.47 -1.62 -9.25
CA LYS A 15 13.91 -0.30 -9.03
C LYS A 15 14.12 0.21 -7.61
N LEU A 16 14.06 -0.68 -6.61
CA LEU A 16 14.38 -0.34 -5.22
C LEU A 16 15.82 0.16 -5.05
N SER A 17 16.79 -0.38 -5.80
CA SER A 17 18.18 0.09 -5.73
C SER A 17 18.31 1.58 -6.08
N PHE A 18 17.57 2.05 -7.09
CA PHE A 18 17.51 3.48 -7.43
C PHE A 18 16.71 4.31 -6.42
N ILE A 19 15.58 3.77 -5.92
CA ILE A 19 14.80 4.45 -4.88
C ILE A 19 15.66 4.69 -3.64
N ARG A 20 16.53 3.74 -3.27
CA ARG A 20 17.44 3.84 -2.11
C ARG A 20 18.55 4.85 -2.31
N ASP A 21 19.00 5.07 -3.56
CA ASP A 21 20.11 5.99 -3.83
C ASP A 21 19.74 7.43 -3.44
N LYS A 22 20.55 8.02 -2.57
CA LYS A 22 20.38 9.41 -2.11
C LYS A 22 20.44 10.45 -3.24
N ASN A 23 21.06 10.11 -4.38
CA ASN A 23 21.21 11.00 -5.54
C ASN A 23 19.99 10.94 -6.47
N THR A 24 19.04 10.02 -6.24
CA THR A 24 17.80 9.96 -7.01
C THR A 24 16.93 11.17 -6.71
N GLY A 25 16.73 12.04 -7.72
CA GLY A 25 15.91 13.24 -7.59
C GLY A 25 14.42 12.93 -7.43
N SER A 26 13.65 13.91 -6.93
CA SER A 26 12.22 13.72 -6.60
C SER A 26 11.38 13.28 -7.80
N LYS A 27 11.69 13.69 -9.02
CA LYS A 27 10.99 13.24 -10.24
C LYS A 27 11.13 11.73 -10.41
N ASP A 28 12.36 11.25 -10.43
CA ASP A 28 12.67 9.83 -10.68
C ASP A 28 12.23 8.96 -9.49
N PHE A 29 12.35 9.49 -8.26
CA PHE A 29 11.85 8.83 -7.06
C PHE A 29 10.33 8.59 -7.13
N ARG A 30 9.53 9.60 -7.53
CA ARG A 30 8.08 9.43 -7.73
C ARG A 30 7.76 8.42 -8.83
N GLN A 31 8.45 8.49 -9.96
CA GLN A 31 8.24 7.57 -11.06
C GLN A 31 8.52 6.13 -10.63
N LEU A 32 9.67 5.88 -10.01
CA LEU A 32 10.05 4.55 -9.52
C LEU A 32 9.09 4.02 -8.46
N THR A 33 8.64 4.90 -7.54
CA THR A 33 7.64 4.55 -6.52
C THR A 33 6.34 4.10 -7.15
N ASN A 34 5.84 4.78 -8.17
CA ASN A 34 4.64 4.38 -8.92
C ASN A 34 4.85 3.06 -9.68
N GLU A 35 6.01 2.87 -10.29
CA GLU A 35 6.32 1.65 -11.04
C GLU A 35 6.39 0.42 -10.11
N VAL A 36 7.06 0.54 -8.96
CA VAL A 36 7.10 -0.54 -7.95
C VAL A 36 5.70 -0.79 -7.39
N GLY A 37 4.93 0.27 -7.08
CA GLY A 37 3.54 0.15 -6.64
C GLY A 37 2.69 -0.66 -7.63
N SER A 38 2.81 -0.39 -8.94
CA SER A 38 2.09 -1.13 -9.99
C SER A 38 2.48 -2.62 -10.02
N LEU A 39 3.78 -2.92 -9.94
CA LEU A 39 4.25 -4.32 -9.92
C LEU A 39 3.75 -5.08 -8.69
N MET A 40 3.78 -4.44 -7.53
CA MET A 40 3.24 -5.03 -6.30
C MET A 40 1.73 -5.23 -6.39
N ALA A 41 0.97 -4.26 -6.90
CA ALA A 41 -0.48 -4.36 -7.02
C ALA A 41 -0.90 -5.51 -7.95
N TYR A 42 -0.15 -5.79 -9.00
CA TYR A 42 -0.39 -6.95 -9.87
C TYR A 42 -0.37 -8.27 -9.08
N GLU A 43 0.60 -8.43 -8.19
CA GLU A 43 0.69 -9.65 -7.36
C GLU A 43 -0.34 -9.64 -6.22
N ILE A 44 -0.57 -8.52 -5.57
CA ILE A 44 -1.53 -8.38 -4.45
C ILE A 44 -2.95 -8.72 -4.89
N THR A 45 -3.27 -8.51 -6.16
CA THR A 45 -4.61 -8.74 -6.74
C THR A 45 -4.76 -10.11 -7.42
N ARG A 46 -3.80 -11.01 -7.26
CA ARG A 46 -3.80 -12.35 -7.91
C ARG A 46 -4.99 -13.23 -7.50
N ASP A 47 -5.52 -13.04 -6.31
CA ASP A 47 -6.61 -13.80 -5.72
C ASP A 47 -7.99 -13.15 -5.89
N LEU A 48 -8.10 -12.08 -6.68
CA LEU A 48 -9.39 -11.44 -6.95
C LEU A 48 -10.37 -12.44 -7.60
N PRO A 49 -11.61 -12.49 -7.11
CA PRO A 49 -12.61 -13.42 -7.63
C PRO A 49 -12.99 -13.07 -9.08
N LEU A 50 -13.23 -14.11 -9.86
CA LEU A 50 -13.68 -14.02 -11.26
C LEU A 50 -15.07 -14.62 -11.41
N GLU A 51 -15.87 -14.03 -12.31
CA GLU A 51 -17.17 -14.55 -12.73
C GLU A 51 -17.20 -14.83 -14.24
N ASP A 52 -18.08 -15.74 -14.63
CA ASP A 52 -18.30 -16.04 -16.05
C ASP A 52 -19.29 -15.05 -16.66
N VAL A 53 -18.90 -14.43 -17.77
CA VAL A 53 -19.73 -13.53 -18.55
C VAL A 53 -19.74 -13.92 -20.03
N VAL A 54 -20.91 -13.89 -20.64
CA VAL A 54 -21.03 -14.09 -22.10
C VAL A 54 -20.66 -12.78 -22.79
N VAL A 55 -19.70 -12.86 -23.71
CA VAL A 55 -19.29 -11.75 -24.58
C VAL A 55 -19.48 -12.12 -26.03
N GLU A 56 -19.73 -11.15 -26.88
CA GLU A 56 -19.79 -11.30 -28.31
C GLU A 56 -18.53 -10.77 -28.95
N THR A 57 -17.74 -11.66 -29.55
CA THR A 57 -16.54 -11.27 -30.30
C THR A 57 -16.95 -10.93 -31.73
N PRO A 58 -16.07 -10.38 -32.58
CA PRO A 58 -16.37 -10.17 -33.99
C PRO A 58 -16.71 -11.45 -34.77
N ILE A 59 -16.46 -12.64 -34.18
CA ILE A 59 -16.65 -13.92 -34.85
C ILE A 59 -17.84 -14.69 -34.27
N GLN A 60 -17.92 -14.82 -32.94
CA GLN A 60 -18.98 -15.57 -32.25
C GLN A 60 -19.12 -15.20 -30.77
N LYS A 61 -20.24 -15.64 -30.17
CA LYS A 61 -20.41 -15.56 -28.71
C LYS A 61 -19.50 -16.57 -27.99
N THR A 62 -18.92 -16.13 -26.87
CA THR A 62 -18.10 -17.01 -26.04
C THR A 62 -18.22 -16.60 -24.58
N THR A 63 -17.79 -17.48 -23.66
CA THR A 63 -17.73 -17.20 -22.22
C THR A 63 -16.32 -16.74 -21.85
N CYS A 64 -16.23 -15.61 -21.15
CA CYS A 64 -14.98 -15.03 -20.65
C CYS A 64 -15.05 -14.82 -19.15
N LYS A 65 -13.86 -14.66 -18.52
CA LYS A 65 -13.75 -14.32 -17.10
C LYS A 65 -13.67 -12.81 -16.93
N ARG A 66 -14.42 -12.27 -15.97
CA ARG A 66 -14.32 -10.88 -15.50
C ARG A 66 -14.16 -10.84 -13.98
N LEU A 67 -13.61 -9.75 -13.47
CA LEU A 67 -13.58 -9.55 -12.02
C LEU A 67 -15.01 -9.51 -11.46
N ALA A 68 -15.27 -10.37 -10.49
CA ALA A 68 -16.56 -10.45 -9.82
C ALA A 68 -16.71 -9.33 -8.77
N GLY A 69 -17.96 -8.98 -8.47
CA GLY A 69 -18.30 -8.11 -7.35
C GLY A 69 -17.81 -6.66 -7.45
N LYS A 70 -17.76 -6.01 -6.30
CA LYS A 70 -17.26 -4.65 -6.15
C LYS A 70 -15.74 -4.65 -6.08
N LYS A 71 -15.17 -3.63 -6.73
CA LYS A 71 -13.74 -3.57 -7.02
C LYS A 71 -12.91 -3.04 -5.84
N VAL A 72 -11.59 -3.11 -6.00
CA VAL A 72 -10.55 -2.66 -5.08
C VAL A 72 -10.69 -1.19 -4.71
N VAL A 73 -10.34 -0.87 -3.47
CA VAL A 73 -10.16 0.49 -2.95
C VAL A 73 -8.71 0.63 -2.51
N PHE A 74 -7.98 1.58 -3.09
CA PHE A 74 -6.67 1.98 -2.60
C PHE A 74 -6.82 3.05 -1.54
N VAL A 75 -6.13 2.91 -0.42
CA VAL A 75 -6.19 3.86 0.70
C VAL A 75 -4.79 4.31 1.07
N PRO A 76 -4.28 5.38 0.44
CA PRO A 76 -3.03 5.97 0.87
C PRO A 76 -3.16 6.57 2.27
N ILE A 77 -2.16 6.31 3.12
CA ILE A 77 -1.96 7.06 4.35
C ILE A 77 -1.31 8.40 3.94
N LEU A 78 -2.02 9.49 4.22
CA LEU A 78 -1.55 10.82 3.85
C LEU A 78 -0.35 11.24 4.71
N ARG A 79 0.65 11.89 4.15
CA ARG A 79 0.82 12.34 2.75
C ARG A 79 1.55 11.32 1.87
N ALA A 80 2.53 10.57 2.41
CA ALA A 80 3.51 9.80 1.64
C ALA A 80 2.87 8.72 0.75
N GLY A 81 1.80 8.06 1.21
CA GLY A 81 1.07 7.05 0.45
C GLY A 81 0.52 7.54 -0.90
N LEU A 82 0.26 8.85 -1.04
CA LEU A 82 -0.18 9.43 -2.32
C LEU A 82 0.81 9.19 -3.46
N GLY A 83 2.11 9.11 -3.15
CA GLY A 83 3.14 8.89 -4.16
C GLY A 83 3.06 7.53 -4.87
N MET A 84 2.24 6.61 -4.40
CA MET A 84 2.05 5.29 -5.01
C MET A 84 0.74 5.18 -5.81
N VAL A 85 -0.23 6.08 -5.58
CA VAL A 85 -1.61 5.93 -6.05
C VAL A 85 -1.73 5.94 -7.57
N ASP A 86 -0.99 6.80 -8.26
CA ASP A 86 -1.07 6.91 -9.73
C ASP A 86 -0.67 5.60 -10.41
N GLY A 87 0.38 4.94 -9.91
CA GLY A 87 0.80 3.63 -10.41
C GLY A 87 -0.26 2.55 -10.22
N LEU A 88 -0.92 2.56 -9.06
CA LEU A 88 -2.00 1.64 -8.73
C LEU A 88 -3.24 1.87 -9.61
N MET A 89 -3.63 3.12 -9.80
CA MET A 89 -4.77 3.49 -10.63
C MET A 89 -4.53 3.24 -12.12
N ASN A 90 -3.29 3.37 -12.59
CA ASN A 90 -2.94 3.01 -13.96
C ASN A 90 -3.10 1.51 -14.22
N LEU A 91 -2.80 0.65 -13.23
CA LEU A 91 -2.99 -0.79 -13.35
C LEU A 91 -4.47 -1.18 -13.23
N ILE A 92 -5.22 -0.57 -12.29
CA ILE A 92 -6.63 -0.88 -12.04
C ILE A 92 -7.46 0.41 -12.13
N PRO A 93 -7.74 0.93 -13.35
CA PRO A 93 -8.44 2.22 -13.53
C PRO A 93 -9.85 2.25 -12.94
N SER A 94 -10.45 1.10 -12.72
CA SER A 94 -11.80 0.97 -12.13
C SER A 94 -11.78 0.91 -10.60
N ALA A 95 -10.62 0.89 -9.94
CA ALA A 95 -10.51 0.97 -8.49
C ALA A 95 -11.07 2.30 -7.96
N ARG A 96 -11.37 2.33 -6.68
CA ARG A 96 -11.72 3.55 -5.96
C ARG A 96 -10.51 3.98 -5.13
N VAL A 97 -10.49 5.25 -4.74
CA VAL A 97 -9.50 5.77 -3.81
C VAL A 97 -10.21 6.30 -2.58
N GLY A 98 -9.84 5.76 -1.42
CA GLY A 98 -10.14 6.34 -0.12
C GLY A 98 -8.91 7.08 0.40
N HIS A 99 -9.05 7.83 1.47
CA HIS A 99 -7.93 8.53 2.08
C HIS A 99 -8.03 8.44 3.60
N VAL A 100 -6.88 8.20 4.25
CA VAL A 100 -6.73 8.29 5.70
C VAL A 100 -5.62 9.30 5.99
N GLY A 101 -5.98 10.40 6.62
CA GLY A 101 -5.06 11.43 7.06
C GLY A 101 -4.73 11.28 8.53
N LEU A 102 -3.44 11.05 8.82
CA LEU A 102 -2.90 10.92 10.16
C LEU A 102 -1.78 11.94 10.36
N TYR A 103 -1.69 12.50 11.56
CA TYR A 103 -0.49 13.21 12.00
C TYR A 103 0.00 12.62 13.32
N ARG A 104 1.27 12.73 13.59
CA ARG A 104 1.83 12.37 14.90
C ARG A 104 1.76 13.57 15.82
N ASP A 105 1.14 13.37 16.97
CA ASP A 105 1.19 14.35 18.04
C ASP A 105 2.66 14.59 18.46
N PRO A 106 3.13 15.84 18.49
CA PRO A 106 4.53 16.14 18.75
C PRO A 106 4.98 15.80 20.18
N GLU A 107 4.04 15.73 21.13
CA GLU A 107 4.36 15.45 22.55
C GLU A 107 4.25 13.96 22.85
N THR A 108 3.16 13.31 22.40
CA THR A 108 2.88 11.91 22.72
C THR A 108 3.39 10.92 21.67
N LEU A 109 3.75 11.42 20.47
CA LEU A 109 4.11 10.64 19.27
C LEU A 109 3.02 9.67 18.80
N GLN A 110 1.80 9.78 19.35
CA GLN A 110 0.67 8.96 18.96
C GLN A 110 0.08 9.45 17.62
N PRO A 111 -0.38 8.53 16.77
CA PRO A 111 -1.07 8.91 15.54
C PRO A 111 -2.48 9.42 15.85
N HIS A 112 -2.81 10.60 15.32
CA HIS A 112 -4.14 11.20 15.39
C HIS A 112 -4.75 11.31 14.01
N GLU A 113 -6.00 10.84 13.88
CA GLU A 113 -6.79 10.97 12.67
C GLU A 113 -7.34 12.39 12.53
N TYR A 114 -7.10 13.02 11.38
CA TYR A 114 -7.69 14.32 11.06
C TYR A 114 -8.59 14.27 9.82
N PHE A 115 -8.51 13.21 9.02
CA PHE A 115 -9.33 13.07 7.82
C PHE A 115 -9.48 11.60 7.43
N VAL A 116 -10.73 11.18 7.18
CA VAL A 116 -11.02 9.90 6.54
C VAL A 116 -12.15 10.08 5.53
N LYS A 117 -11.93 9.59 4.33
CA LYS A 117 -12.93 9.53 3.28
C LYS A 117 -12.82 8.21 2.55
N ILE A 118 -13.86 7.39 2.59
CA ILE A 118 -13.92 6.08 1.92
C ILE A 118 -15.19 5.94 1.10
N PRO A 119 -15.23 5.06 0.08
CA PRO A 119 -16.44 4.76 -0.68
C PRO A 119 -17.53 4.14 0.19
N SER A 120 -18.77 4.24 -0.29
CA SER A 120 -19.93 3.54 0.30
C SER A 120 -19.81 2.02 0.14
N ASN A 121 -20.51 1.28 1.00
CA ASN A 121 -20.52 -0.19 1.06
C ASN A 121 -19.10 -0.76 1.23
N PRO A 122 -18.40 -0.36 2.29
CA PRO A 122 -17.02 -0.76 2.49
C PRO A 122 -16.87 -2.28 2.73
N GLU A 123 -17.89 -2.92 3.30
CA GLU A 123 -17.94 -4.36 3.61
C GLU A 123 -17.92 -5.27 2.36
N GLU A 124 -18.22 -4.72 1.19
CA GLU A 124 -18.25 -5.47 -0.08
C GLU A 124 -16.96 -5.32 -0.91
N ARG A 125 -15.91 -4.71 -0.37
CA ARG A 125 -14.72 -4.30 -1.12
C ARG A 125 -13.44 -4.76 -0.46
N LEU A 126 -12.45 -5.10 -1.31
CA LEU A 126 -11.07 -5.24 -0.85
C LEU A 126 -10.44 -3.85 -0.71
N PHE A 127 -9.96 -3.52 0.47
CA PHE A 127 -9.19 -2.31 0.76
C PHE A 127 -7.69 -2.63 0.80
N ILE A 128 -6.90 -1.92 0.02
CA ILE A 128 -5.45 -2.01 0.04
C ILE A 128 -4.92 -0.71 0.62
N VAL A 129 -4.47 -0.77 1.87
CA VAL A 129 -3.84 0.37 2.56
C VAL A 129 -2.42 0.51 2.07
N VAL A 130 -2.02 1.73 1.74
CA VAL A 130 -0.77 2.03 1.04
C VAL A 130 0.03 3.06 1.80
N ASP A 131 1.24 2.70 2.18
CA ASP A 131 2.24 3.61 2.76
C ASP A 131 3.63 3.21 2.25
N PRO A 132 4.51 4.12 1.83
CA PRO A 132 5.86 3.76 1.42
C PRO A 132 6.69 3.08 2.51
N MET A 133 6.43 3.38 3.78
CA MET A 133 7.28 2.96 4.90
C MET A 133 6.47 2.29 6.01
N LEU A 134 6.91 1.09 6.44
CA LEU A 134 6.41 0.42 7.64
C LEU A 134 7.53 0.37 8.68
N ALA A 135 7.72 1.47 9.42
CA ALA A 135 8.77 1.60 10.43
C ALA A 135 8.33 1.01 11.78
N THR A 136 7.66 1.80 12.62
CA THR A 136 7.15 1.34 13.94
C THR A 136 5.78 0.67 13.88
N GLY A 137 5.10 0.76 12.74
CA GLY A 137 3.74 0.24 12.56
C GLY A 137 2.60 1.17 13.02
N GLY A 138 2.89 2.19 13.81
CA GLY A 138 1.84 3.01 14.46
C GLY A 138 0.84 3.65 13.48
N SER A 139 1.31 4.25 12.37
CA SER A 139 0.42 4.85 11.37
C SER A 139 -0.41 3.81 10.63
N ALA A 140 0.19 2.65 10.28
CA ALA A 140 -0.52 1.56 9.62
C ALA A 140 -1.62 0.98 10.53
N ILE A 141 -1.31 0.73 11.80
CA ILE A 141 -2.26 0.23 12.80
C ILE A 141 -3.43 1.22 12.95
N ALA A 142 -3.15 2.50 13.19
CA ALA A 142 -4.19 3.51 13.37
C ALA A 142 -5.07 3.67 12.11
N ALA A 143 -4.49 3.59 10.91
CA ALA A 143 -5.26 3.64 9.66
C ALA A 143 -6.19 2.43 9.53
N ILE A 144 -5.71 1.24 9.84
CA ILE A 144 -6.50 0.00 9.74
C ILE A 144 -7.59 -0.03 10.83
N ASP A 145 -7.29 0.39 12.06
CA ASP A 145 -8.29 0.57 13.12
C ASP A 145 -9.43 1.48 12.67
N SER A 146 -9.07 2.64 12.11
CA SER A 146 -10.02 3.61 11.58
C SER A 146 -10.92 3.03 10.48
N LEU A 147 -10.36 2.22 9.57
CA LEU A 147 -11.12 1.55 8.51
C LEU A 147 -12.04 0.49 9.07
N LYS A 148 -11.57 -0.36 9.99
CA LYS A 148 -12.37 -1.40 10.64
C LYS A 148 -13.55 -0.82 11.43
N GLN A 149 -13.35 0.30 12.13
CA GLN A 149 -14.42 1.04 12.83
C GLN A 149 -15.51 1.55 11.87
N ARG A 150 -15.19 1.69 10.58
CA ARG A 150 -16.12 2.12 9.53
C ARG A 150 -16.70 0.96 8.71
N GLY A 151 -16.52 -0.28 9.19
CA GLY A 151 -17.12 -1.48 8.59
C GLY A 151 -16.30 -2.11 7.47
N VAL A 152 -15.04 -1.73 7.28
CA VAL A 152 -14.13 -2.41 6.34
C VAL A 152 -13.71 -3.73 6.96
N SER A 153 -13.93 -4.84 6.26
CA SER A 153 -13.64 -6.20 6.74
C SER A 153 -12.51 -6.89 5.96
N ASP A 154 -12.30 -6.53 4.71
CA ASP A 154 -11.28 -7.16 3.84
C ASP A 154 -10.17 -6.13 3.57
N ILE A 155 -9.02 -6.30 4.23
CA ILE A 155 -7.91 -5.35 4.21
C ILE A 155 -6.61 -6.08 3.91
N LYS A 156 -5.85 -5.53 2.96
CA LYS A 156 -4.43 -5.83 2.72
C LYS A 156 -3.62 -4.56 2.97
N PHE A 157 -2.37 -4.70 3.39
CA PHE A 157 -1.44 -3.58 3.56
C PHE A 157 -0.25 -3.74 2.63
N MET A 158 0.20 -2.66 1.99
CA MET A 158 1.39 -2.67 1.16
C MET A 158 2.32 -1.50 1.45
N CYS A 159 3.64 -1.78 1.44
CA CYS A 159 4.68 -0.76 1.58
C CYS A 159 5.91 -1.08 0.73
N LEU A 160 6.70 -0.04 0.43
CA LEU A 160 7.97 -0.23 -0.29
C LEU A 160 9.02 -0.84 0.63
N ILE A 161 9.21 -0.26 1.82
CA ILE A 161 10.23 -0.69 2.78
C ILE A 161 9.59 -0.90 4.15
N ALA A 162 9.95 -1.99 4.80
CA ALA A 162 9.55 -2.29 6.17
C ALA A 162 10.75 -2.60 7.07
N ALA A 163 10.60 -2.38 8.37
CA ALA A 163 11.43 -2.96 9.41
C ALA A 163 10.71 -4.15 10.07
N PRO A 164 11.45 -5.15 10.57
CA PRO A 164 10.86 -6.30 11.28
C PRO A 164 9.95 -5.87 12.44
N GLU A 165 10.33 -4.84 13.19
CA GLU A 165 9.57 -4.30 14.32
C GLU A 165 8.20 -3.78 13.89
N GLY A 166 8.13 -3.09 12.75
CA GLY A 166 6.86 -2.60 12.20
C GLY A 166 5.96 -3.71 11.69
N VAL A 167 6.55 -4.73 11.08
CA VAL A 167 5.84 -5.93 10.62
C VAL A 167 5.25 -6.68 11.81
N GLU A 168 6.03 -6.90 12.88
CA GLU A 168 5.58 -7.57 14.09
C GLU A 168 4.46 -6.79 14.79
N ALA A 169 4.62 -5.47 14.92
CA ALA A 169 3.62 -4.61 15.52
C ALA A 169 2.28 -4.65 14.75
N LEU A 170 2.33 -4.52 13.43
CA LEU A 170 1.15 -4.57 12.58
C LEU A 170 0.50 -5.96 12.60
N HIS A 171 1.28 -7.02 12.54
CA HIS A 171 0.80 -8.39 12.60
C HIS A 171 0.14 -8.71 13.94
N THR A 172 0.70 -8.21 15.04
CA THR A 172 0.14 -8.40 16.39
C THR A 172 -1.20 -7.67 16.55
N ALA A 173 -1.30 -6.44 16.06
CA ALA A 173 -2.52 -5.64 16.14
C ALA A 173 -3.63 -6.15 15.19
N HIS A 174 -3.24 -6.59 13.99
CA HIS A 174 -4.16 -7.02 12.93
C HIS A 174 -3.70 -8.34 12.29
N PRO A 175 -3.86 -9.48 12.99
CA PRO A 175 -3.41 -10.78 12.48
C PRO A 175 -4.21 -11.29 11.26
N ASP A 176 -5.30 -10.64 10.92
CA ASP A 176 -6.15 -10.89 9.77
C ASP A 176 -5.71 -10.13 8.50
N VAL A 177 -4.81 -9.16 8.62
CA VAL A 177 -4.34 -8.32 7.50
C VAL A 177 -3.09 -8.92 6.87
N GLU A 178 -3.12 -9.18 5.56
CA GLU A 178 -1.93 -9.59 4.80
C GLU A 178 -1.03 -8.38 4.53
N ILE A 179 0.29 -8.56 4.73
CA ILE A 179 1.29 -7.52 4.60
C ILE A 179 2.19 -7.81 3.39
N PHE A 180 2.27 -6.86 2.46
CA PHE A 180 3.05 -6.96 1.23
C PHE A 180 4.16 -5.92 1.22
N ILE A 181 5.41 -6.36 1.06
CA ILE A 181 6.62 -5.56 1.26
C ILE A 181 7.54 -5.72 0.05
N ALA A 182 7.97 -4.60 -0.57
CA ALA A 182 8.94 -4.68 -1.65
C ALA A 182 10.37 -4.93 -1.15
N GLY A 183 10.73 -4.40 0.01
CA GLY A 183 12.02 -4.67 0.68
C GLY A 183 11.91 -4.67 2.19
N LEU A 184 12.30 -5.76 2.83
CA LEU A 184 12.42 -5.87 4.29
C LEU A 184 13.85 -5.54 4.69
N ASP A 185 14.02 -4.50 5.50
CA ASP A 185 15.30 -4.02 5.99
C ASP A 185 15.69 -4.61 7.34
N GLU A 186 16.85 -4.22 7.86
CA GLU A 186 17.46 -4.92 9.00
C GLU A 186 16.74 -4.62 10.34
N LYS A 187 16.48 -3.34 10.62
CA LYS A 187 15.96 -2.89 11.92
C LYS A 187 15.57 -1.41 11.90
N LEU A 188 15.02 -0.93 13.02
CA LEU A 188 14.94 0.49 13.35
C LEU A 188 16.20 0.97 14.07
N ASN A 189 16.57 2.24 13.85
CA ASN A 189 17.57 2.92 14.68
C ASN A 189 16.91 3.55 15.93
N ASP A 190 17.71 4.17 16.80
CA ASP A 190 17.26 4.79 18.07
C ASP A 190 16.25 5.94 17.87
N HIS A 191 16.13 6.48 16.66
CA HIS A 191 15.18 7.51 16.29
C HIS A 191 13.93 6.96 15.57
N GLY A 192 13.79 5.63 15.46
CA GLY A 192 12.66 4.98 14.80
C GLY A 192 12.69 5.03 13.27
N TYR A 193 13.85 5.31 12.66
CA TYR A 193 14.05 5.21 11.23
C TYR A 193 14.51 3.81 10.83
N ILE A 194 13.99 3.31 9.72
CA ILE A 194 14.43 2.03 9.13
C ILE A 194 15.87 2.17 8.64
N VAL A 195 16.67 1.13 8.83
CA VAL A 195 18.08 1.07 8.39
C VAL A 195 18.28 -0.17 7.53
N PRO A 196 18.88 -0.03 6.32
CA PRO A 196 19.41 1.17 5.65
C PRO A 196 18.37 2.07 5.00
N ALA A 197 17.16 1.59 4.72
CA ALA A 197 15.99 2.27 4.15
C ALA A 197 16.24 3.09 2.87
N LEU A 198 15.55 4.23 2.77
CA LEU A 198 15.57 5.15 1.63
C LEU A 198 15.45 6.64 2.08
N GLY A 199 15.57 6.92 3.37
CA GLY A 199 15.34 8.25 3.95
C GLY A 199 13.87 8.53 4.22
N ASP A 200 13.47 9.83 4.27
CA ASP A 200 12.08 10.22 4.38
C ASP A 200 11.38 10.15 3.01
N ALA A 201 10.47 9.18 2.88
CA ALA A 201 9.76 8.94 1.63
C ALA A 201 8.88 10.13 1.22
N GLY A 202 8.20 10.76 2.18
CA GLY A 202 7.34 11.91 1.92
C GLY A 202 8.11 13.10 1.38
N ASP A 203 9.20 13.45 2.03
CA ASP A 203 10.06 14.57 1.59
C ASP A 203 10.67 14.27 0.21
N ARG A 204 11.13 13.04 -0.04
CA ARG A 204 11.68 12.66 -1.35
C ARG A 204 10.63 12.64 -2.45
N ILE A 205 9.40 12.19 -2.16
CA ILE A 205 8.28 12.21 -3.12
C ILE A 205 7.89 13.64 -3.48
N PHE A 206 7.77 14.52 -2.49
CA PHE A 206 7.20 15.86 -2.68
C PHE A 206 8.26 16.96 -2.84
N GLY A 207 9.53 16.66 -2.59
CA GLY A 207 10.60 17.63 -2.68
C GLY A 207 10.51 18.72 -1.62
N THR A 208 10.13 18.34 -0.39
CA THR A 208 9.86 19.28 0.72
C THR A 208 11.08 19.53 1.63
N LYS A 209 12.23 18.98 1.29
CA LYS A 209 13.54 19.31 1.88
C LYS A 209 14.54 19.67 0.81
#